data_a626e23b8757db08ed89c2a3cb083aa4
#
_entry.id   a626e23b8757db08ed89c2a3cb083aa4
#
_cell.length_a   1.000
_cell.length_b   1.000
_cell.length_c   1.000
_cell.angle_alpha   90.00
_cell.angle_beta   90.00
_cell.angle_gamma   90.00
#
_symmetry.space_group_name_H-M   'P 1'
#
loop_
_entity.id
_entity.type
_entity.pdbx_description
1 polymer ?
#
loop_
_entity_poly.entity_id
_entity_poly.type
_entity_poly.pdbx_seq_one_letter_code
_entity_poly.pdbx_strand_id
1 'polypeptide(L)'
;MFTGDIAYTCAQDSLQIVADFQDGLTVSYNQIDSIELRESFDVGARAYGFGSAKLSMGNFRNDEFDAYTLYCYNSCNSMILIRSGEKVLAINCQTAEETAALYQALLTRIG
;
A
#
# COMPACT_ATOMS: atom_id res chain seq x y z
N MET A 1 -18.69 0.43 -15.05
CA MET A 1 -18.93 -0.30 -13.78
C MET A 1 -17.67 -0.26 -12.92
N PHE A 2 -17.81 0.09 -11.66
CA PHE A 2 -16.68 0.08 -10.74
C PHE A 2 -16.30 -1.34 -10.40
N THR A 3 -15.03 -1.66 -10.55
CA THR A 3 -14.50 -2.97 -10.14
C THR A 3 -13.98 -2.94 -8.71
N GLY A 4 -13.74 -1.75 -8.17
CA GLY A 4 -13.14 -1.61 -6.86
C GLY A 4 -11.69 -2.08 -6.87
N ASP A 5 -10.90 -1.58 -7.79
CA ASP A 5 -9.50 -1.98 -7.93
C ASP A 5 -8.56 -0.86 -7.50
N ILE A 6 -7.37 -1.27 -7.08
CA ILE A 6 -6.24 -0.39 -6.82
C ILE A 6 -5.20 -0.69 -7.89
N ALA A 7 -4.75 0.35 -8.59
CA ALA A 7 -3.73 0.21 -9.62
C ALA A 7 -2.42 0.83 -9.14
N TYR A 8 -1.34 0.08 -9.30
CA TYR A 8 0.02 0.54 -8.94
C TYR A 8 0.85 0.65 -10.21
N THR A 9 1.45 1.81 -10.42
CA THR A 9 2.33 2.05 -11.56
C THR A 9 3.72 2.43 -11.04
N CYS A 10 4.72 1.63 -11.41
CA CYS A 10 6.12 1.95 -11.11
C CYS A 10 6.64 2.84 -12.23
N ALA A 11 6.49 4.13 -12.09
CA ALA A 11 7.01 5.09 -13.04
C ALA A 11 8.52 5.21 -12.90
N GLN A 12 9.15 6.07 -13.70
CA GLN A 12 10.60 6.18 -13.72
C GLN A 12 11.17 6.68 -12.39
N ASP A 13 10.49 7.61 -11.73
CA ASP A 13 10.97 8.29 -10.53
C ASP A 13 10.02 8.18 -9.34
N SER A 14 8.88 7.50 -9.51
CA SER A 14 7.89 7.43 -8.45
C SER A 14 6.97 6.23 -8.59
N LEU A 15 6.39 5.82 -7.47
CA LEU A 15 5.28 4.88 -7.43
C LEU A 15 3.98 5.67 -7.46
N GLN A 16 3.10 5.34 -8.40
CA GLN A 16 1.78 5.98 -8.52
C GLN A 16 0.70 4.99 -8.13
N ILE A 17 -0.18 5.41 -7.25
CA ILE A 17 -1.29 4.60 -6.74
C ILE A 17 -2.59 5.28 -7.14
N VAL A 18 -3.45 4.54 -7.85
CA VAL A 18 -4.77 5.02 -8.28
C VAL A 18 -5.82 4.05 -7.77
N ALA A 19 -6.85 4.57 -7.14
CA ALA A 19 -7.93 3.75 -6.59
C ALA A 19 -9.28 4.34 -6.95
N ASP A 20 -10.30 3.47 -7.06
CA ASP A 20 -11.62 3.89 -7.55
C ASP A 20 -12.38 4.78 -6.57
N PHE A 21 -12.25 4.55 -5.27
CA PHE A 21 -13.08 5.20 -4.27
C PHE A 21 -12.29 6.08 -3.31
N GLN A 22 -11.02 6.29 -3.59
CA GLN A 22 -10.11 7.02 -2.72
C GLN A 22 -9.18 7.85 -3.58
N ASP A 23 -8.73 8.98 -3.07
CA ASP A 23 -7.75 9.81 -3.76
C ASP A 23 -6.47 9.00 -3.99
N GLY A 24 -5.86 9.21 -5.14
CA GLY A 24 -4.60 8.57 -5.46
C GLY A 24 -3.44 9.16 -4.70
N LEU A 25 -2.28 8.51 -4.84
CA LEU A 25 -1.06 8.93 -4.15
C LEU A 25 0.13 8.70 -5.05
N THR A 26 1.09 9.63 -5.02
CA THR A 26 2.36 9.48 -5.73
C THR A 26 3.48 9.56 -4.70
N VAL A 27 4.37 8.55 -4.73
CA VAL A 27 5.50 8.49 -3.79
C VAL A 27 6.80 8.49 -4.60
N SER A 28 7.61 9.54 -4.43
CA SER A 28 8.91 9.61 -5.10
C SER A 28 9.88 8.62 -4.49
N TYR A 29 10.61 7.89 -5.34
CA TYR A 29 11.54 6.86 -4.85
C TYR A 29 12.62 7.44 -3.95
N ASN A 30 13.08 8.65 -4.23
CA ASN A 30 14.12 9.28 -3.42
C ASN A 30 13.64 9.72 -2.03
N GLN A 31 12.34 9.69 -1.79
CA GLN A 31 11.77 10.00 -0.48
C GLN A 31 11.52 8.75 0.36
N ILE A 32 11.71 7.57 -0.22
CA ILE A 32 11.49 6.31 0.47
C ILE A 32 12.73 5.95 1.26
N ASP A 33 12.59 5.83 2.58
CA ASP A 33 13.69 5.44 3.46
C ASP A 33 13.90 3.95 3.50
N SER A 34 12.80 3.17 3.48
CA SER A 34 12.89 1.71 3.48
C SER A 34 11.59 1.10 2.98
N ILE A 35 11.69 -0.13 2.47
CA ILE A 35 10.53 -0.95 2.15
C ILE A 35 10.71 -2.33 2.78
N GLU A 36 9.59 -2.95 3.14
CA GLU A 36 9.58 -4.25 3.80
C GLU A 36 8.40 -5.07 3.28
N LEU A 37 8.62 -6.34 2.96
CA LEU A 37 7.54 -7.26 2.60
C LEU A 37 7.24 -8.14 3.81
N ARG A 38 5.97 -8.19 4.22
CA ARG A 38 5.51 -9.06 5.29
C ARG A 38 4.52 -10.08 4.77
N GLU A 39 4.55 -11.28 5.29
CA GLU A 39 3.61 -12.33 4.93
C GLU A 39 2.25 -12.11 5.58
N SER A 40 2.22 -11.45 6.73
CA SER A 40 0.97 -11.08 7.40
C SER A 40 1.13 -9.72 8.05
N PHE A 41 0.00 -9.02 8.18
CA PHE A 41 0.01 -7.66 8.72
C PHE A 41 -1.34 -7.35 9.37
N ASP A 42 -1.28 -6.81 10.59
CA ASP A 42 -2.48 -6.33 11.27
C ASP A 42 -2.77 -4.91 10.84
N VAL A 43 -3.86 -4.72 10.08
CA VAL A 43 -4.23 -3.40 9.60
C VAL A 43 -4.85 -2.52 10.70
N GLY A 44 -5.35 -3.14 11.78
CA GLY A 44 -5.95 -2.37 12.87
C GLY A 44 -7.33 -1.85 12.51
N ALA A 45 -7.61 -0.61 12.91
CA ALA A 45 -8.92 0.01 12.73
C ALA A 45 -8.85 1.18 11.75
N ARG A 46 -9.90 1.33 10.95
CA ARG A 46 -10.00 2.43 10.01
C ARG A 46 -10.40 3.70 10.76
N ALA A 47 -9.57 4.74 10.66
CA ALA A 47 -9.87 6.06 11.21
C ALA A 47 -10.64 6.90 10.20
N TYR A 48 -10.26 6.81 8.91
CA TYR A 48 -10.90 7.58 7.84
C TYR A 48 -10.59 6.89 6.50
N GLY A 49 -11.58 6.84 5.62
CA GLY A 49 -11.38 6.30 4.28
C GLY A 49 -12.48 5.35 3.85
N PHE A 50 -12.15 4.47 2.91
CA PHE A 50 -13.07 3.56 2.26
C PHE A 50 -12.83 2.12 2.71
N GLY A 51 -13.93 1.40 2.94
CA GLY A 51 -13.88 -0.03 3.24
C GLY A 51 -15.02 -0.78 2.59
N SER A 52 -14.72 -1.95 2.04
CA SER A 52 -15.70 -2.86 1.46
C SER A 52 -15.26 -4.30 1.73
N ALA A 53 -16.01 -5.27 1.20
CA ALA A 53 -15.60 -6.67 1.31
C ALA A 53 -14.28 -6.93 0.58
N LYS A 54 -13.98 -6.17 -0.46
CA LYS A 54 -12.80 -6.36 -1.32
C LYS A 54 -11.62 -5.49 -0.89
N LEU A 55 -11.86 -4.23 -0.49
CA LEU A 55 -10.81 -3.23 -0.30
C LEU A 55 -10.92 -2.56 1.05
N SER A 56 -9.75 -2.17 1.58
CA SER A 56 -9.64 -1.26 2.71
C SER A 56 -8.61 -0.19 2.36
N MET A 57 -9.00 1.07 2.40
CA MET A 57 -8.15 2.18 1.98
C MET A 57 -8.36 3.38 2.88
N GLY A 58 -7.32 4.18 3.04
CA GLY A 58 -7.38 5.45 3.75
C GLY A 58 -6.46 5.49 4.94
N ASN A 59 -6.87 6.20 5.98
CA ASN A 59 -6.09 6.33 7.20
C ASN A 59 -6.53 5.28 8.22
N PHE A 60 -5.58 4.49 8.67
CA PHE A 60 -5.79 3.40 9.61
C PHE A 60 -4.89 3.60 10.82
N ARG A 61 -5.21 2.89 11.91
CA ARG A 61 -4.40 2.87 13.12
C ARG A 61 -4.18 1.43 13.57
N ASN A 62 -2.96 1.11 13.91
CA ASN A 62 -2.64 -0.15 14.56
C ASN A 62 -1.61 0.08 15.67
N ASP A 63 -1.29 -0.98 16.40
CA ASP A 63 -0.39 -0.87 17.55
C ASP A 63 1.06 -0.60 17.13
N GLU A 64 1.41 -0.97 15.90
CA GLU A 64 2.79 -0.86 15.43
C GLU A 64 3.12 0.55 14.95
N PHE A 65 2.21 1.18 14.19
CA PHE A 65 2.50 2.44 13.51
C PHE A 65 1.66 3.60 14.02
N ASP A 66 0.68 3.33 14.89
CA ASP A 66 -0.32 4.30 15.28
C ASP A 66 -1.12 4.72 14.03
N ALA A 67 -0.92 5.91 13.49
CA ALA A 67 -1.61 6.33 12.27
C ALA A 67 -0.76 6.07 11.03
N TYR A 68 -1.37 5.49 9.99
CA TYR A 68 -0.69 5.23 8.72
C TYR A 68 -1.69 5.20 7.56
N THR A 69 -1.19 5.19 6.33
CA THR A 69 -2.02 5.14 5.12
C THR A 69 -2.03 3.71 4.57
N LEU A 70 -3.22 3.22 4.20
CA LEU A 70 -3.41 1.86 3.72
C LEU A 70 -4.09 1.85 2.35
N TYR A 71 -3.57 1.02 1.43
CA TYR A 71 -4.25 0.62 0.20
C TYR A 71 -4.16 -0.90 0.13
N CYS A 72 -5.27 -1.58 0.43
CA CYS A 72 -5.24 -3.01 0.71
C CYS A 72 -6.37 -3.76 0.01
N TYR A 73 -6.01 -4.89 -0.62
CA TYR A 73 -6.97 -5.92 -1.01
C TYR A 73 -7.16 -6.85 0.18
N ASN A 74 -8.40 -6.97 0.65
CA ASN A 74 -8.71 -7.72 1.87
C ASN A 74 -8.48 -9.23 1.71
N SER A 75 -8.42 -9.72 0.48
CA SER A 75 -8.18 -11.15 0.20
C SER A 75 -6.73 -11.58 0.41
N CYS A 76 -5.81 -10.63 0.57
CA CYS A 76 -4.38 -10.90 0.67
C CYS A 76 -3.85 -10.47 2.02
N ASN A 77 -3.11 -11.35 2.69
CA ASN A 77 -2.51 -11.04 3.99
C ASN A 77 -1.10 -10.44 3.88
N SER A 78 -0.46 -10.61 2.73
CA SER A 78 0.86 -10.02 2.50
C SER A 78 0.75 -8.52 2.39
N MET A 79 1.79 -7.80 2.79
CA MET A 79 1.78 -6.34 2.79
C MET A 79 3.18 -5.80 2.53
N ILE A 80 3.25 -4.75 1.73
CA ILE A 80 4.49 -3.99 1.51
C ILE A 80 4.39 -2.74 2.38
N LEU A 81 5.36 -2.55 3.27
CA LEU A 81 5.44 -1.37 4.11
C LEU A 81 6.48 -0.43 3.54
N ILE A 82 6.07 0.79 3.26
CA ILE A 82 6.92 1.83 2.71
C ILE A 82 7.05 2.94 3.75
N ARG A 83 8.27 3.21 4.17
CA ARG A 83 8.55 4.28 5.14
C ARG A 83 9.17 5.45 4.45
N SER A 84 8.61 6.64 4.69
CA SER A 84 9.08 7.89 4.12
C SER A 84 9.04 8.96 5.22
N GLY A 85 10.19 9.23 5.82
CA GLY A 85 10.25 10.09 6.99
C GLY A 85 9.46 9.50 8.14
N GLU A 86 8.52 10.25 8.68
CA GLU A 86 7.63 9.79 9.74
C GLU A 86 6.38 9.09 9.22
N LYS A 87 6.19 9.07 7.91
CA LYS A 87 5.01 8.51 7.30
C LYS A 87 5.20 7.03 6.98
N VAL A 88 4.14 6.26 7.14
CA VAL A 88 4.10 4.85 6.76
C VAL A 88 2.96 4.64 5.78
N LEU A 89 3.27 3.94 4.69
CA LEU A 89 2.31 3.54 3.67
C LEU A 89 2.32 2.02 3.58
N ALA A 90 1.15 1.41 3.67
CA ALA A 90 1.01 -0.04 3.54
C ALA A 90 0.19 -0.35 2.29
N ILE A 91 0.74 -1.17 1.40
CA ILE A 91 0.08 -1.53 0.15
C ILE A 91 0.19 -3.03 -0.11
N ASN A 92 -0.77 -3.57 -0.85
CA ASN A 92 -0.67 -4.93 -1.35
C ASN A 92 -1.43 -5.08 -2.67
N CYS A 93 -1.30 -6.26 -3.29
CA CYS A 93 -2.04 -6.65 -4.47
C CYS A 93 -3.07 -7.71 -4.09
N GLN A 94 -3.78 -8.26 -5.09
CA GLN A 94 -4.84 -9.25 -4.84
C GLN A 94 -4.32 -10.56 -4.27
N THR A 95 -3.08 -10.92 -4.60
CA THR A 95 -2.48 -12.17 -4.15
C THR A 95 -1.09 -11.90 -3.56
N ALA A 96 -0.62 -12.87 -2.78
CA ALA A 96 0.73 -12.79 -2.21
C ALA A 96 1.80 -12.79 -3.32
N GLU A 97 1.56 -13.52 -4.40
CA GLU A 97 2.50 -13.57 -5.53
C GLU A 97 2.61 -12.22 -6.23
N GLU A 98 1.48 -11.59 -6.49
CA GLU A 98 1.47 -10.25 -7.11
C GLU A 98 2.10 -9.21 -6.20
N THR A 99 1.84 -9.32 -4.89
CA THR A 99 2.42 -8.42 -3.89
C THR A 99 3.95 -8.56 -3.87
N ALA A 100 4.46 -9.79 -3.89
CA ALA A 100 5.89 -10.03 -3.93
C ALA A 100 6.52 -9.50 -5.22
N ALA A 101 5.83 -9.63 -6.34
CA ALA A 101 6.32 -9.11 -7.63
C ALA A 101 6.42 -7.58 -7.59
N LEU A 102 5.42 -6.91 -7.02
CA LEU A 102 5.47 -5.46 -6.86
C LEU A 102 6.61 -5.04 -5.94
N TYR A 103 6.83 -5.78 -4.85
CA TYR A 103 7.92 -5.51 -3.94
C TYR A 103 9.28 -5.59 -4.64
N GLN A 104 9.48 -6.63 -5.46
CA GLN A 104 10.73 -6.78 -6.22
C GLN A 104 10.92 -5.65 -7.23
N ALA A 105 9.84 -5.24 -7.89
CA ALA A 105 9.90 -4.11 -8.83
C ALA A 105 10.30 -2.82 -8.11
N LEU A 106 9.77 -2.59 -6.91
CA LEU A 106 10.12 -1.41 -6.12
C LEU A 106 11.58 -1.46 -5.65
N LEU A 107 12.05 -2.64 -5.21
CA LEU A 107 13.45 -2.80 -4.80
C LEU A 107 14.40 -2.45 -5.94
N THR A 108 14.09 -2.87 -7.15
CA THR A 108 14.91 -2.59 -8.32
C THR A 108 15.00 -1.09 -8.61
N ARG A 109 13.91 -0.37 -8.37
CA ARG A 109 13.87 1.07 -8.67
C ARG A 109 14.44 1.94 -7.56
N ILE A 110 14.32 1.50 -6.32
CA ILE A 110 14.81 2.25 -5.17
C ILE A 110 16.30 2.00 -4.94
N GLY A 111 16.68 0.76 -5.10
CA GLY A 111 18.04 0.31 -4.85
C GLY A 111 19.01 0.75 -5.88
#